data_ca504b7a5f601346aab723b7a2be9e69
#
_entry.id   ca504b7a5f601346aab723b7a2be9e69
#
_cell.length_a   1.000
_cell.length_b   1.000
_cell.length_c   1.000
_cell.angle_alpha   90.00
_cell.angle_beta   90.00
_cell.angle_gamma   90.00
#
_symmetry.space_group_name_H-M   'P 1'
#
loop_
_entity.id
_entity.type
_entity.pdbx_description
1 polymer ?
#
loop_
_entity_poly.entity_id
_entity_poly.type
_entity_poly.pdbx_seq_one_letter_code
_entity_poly.pdbx_strand_id
1 'polypeptide(L)'
;MPKTHKVYYNKLQRYVMTIAASVIILLAGRRFGKSHGVNAPWLVRNVQKMPTASIGIVGASFQQLLTRTLPATFKGLEAMGFRRNVHYVVGIRPPRYLNYAKPHIEPISYDRVISWYNGSIQYLISQDIPGSSNSLTLQGILGDEAKLLSFEKLKDETIPANGGYQGPWAGCPWLNSMLFTSDMPAGKRGSWLFNYEKQMDQDVIDYIEGLITEIYDLKQKTQTSYVKRIIAVHQKELNEWRSRAVHYIEASSIENVELLGTRYIAQMKRDLPPLVFQTSILSRKPGKNLGNFYEALNPTLHYYKAFDNSYLLNLDYNLDKAGDENCLQDADLQPDKPICVAFDYNANINWLVAGQQKGGKMLVLKSFY
;
A
#
# COMPACT_ATOMS: atom_id res chain seq x y z
N MET A 1 -14.33 -27.84 28.53
CA MET A 1 -14.20 -26.39 28.32
C MET A 1 -13.54 -26.17 26.96
N PRO A 2 -14.03 -25.28 26.09
CA PRO A 2 -13.36 -25.00 24.84
C PRO A 2 -11.96 -24.45 25.16
N LYS A 3 -10.93 -24.97 24.50
CA LYS A 3 -9.56 -24.46 24.65
C LYS A 3 -9.50 -23.03 24.14
N THR A 4 -9.24 -22.08 25.01
CA THR A 4 -9.06 -20.68 24.66
C THR A 4 -7.72 -20.55 23.92
N HIS A 5 -7.75 -20.20 22.64
CA HIS A 5 -6.55 -19.89 21.90
C HIS A 5 -6.17 -18.43 22.15
N LYS A 6 -4.97 -18.20 22.70
CA LYS A 6 -4.41 -16.85 22.81
C LYS A 6 -3.63 -16.55 21.55
N VAL A 7 -4.02 -15.51 20.82
CA VAL A 7 -3.28 -15.00 19.66
C VAL A 7 -2.61 -13.69 20.05
N TYR A 8 -1.32 -13.58 19.75
CA TYR A 8 -0.57 -12.35 19.99
C TYR A 8 -0.71 -11.40 18.79
N TYR A 9 -1.05 -10.16 19.09
CA TYR A 9 -1.03 -9.05 18.15
C TYR A 9 -0.29 -7.88 18.78
N ASN A 10 0.65 -7.24 18.06
CA ASN A 10 1.29 -6.03 18.55
C ASN A 10 0.28 -4.86 18.60
N LYS A 11 0.67 -3.78 19.29
CA LYS A 11 -0.21 -2.63 19.53
C LYS A 11 -0.78 -2.07 18.22
N LEU A 12 0.06 -1.93 17.20
CA LEU A 12 -0.33 -1.31 15.93
C LEU A 12 -1.25 -2.22 15.10
N GLN A 13 -1.01 -3.54 15.08
CA GLN A 13 -1.91 -4.50 14.44
C GLN A 13 -3.31 -4.43 15.06
N ARG A 14 -3.38 -4.39 16.40
CA ARG A 14 -4.66 -4.23 17.11
C ARG A 14 -5.33 -2.91 16.76
N TYR A 15 -4.58 -1.82 16.73
CA TYR A 15 -5.08 -0.49 16.39
C TYR A 15 -5.71 -0.48 14.99
N VAL A 16 -4.98 -0.93 13.96
CA VAL A 16 -5.47 -1.05 12.58
C VAL A 16 -6.79 -1.82 12.51
N MET A 17 -6.85 -2.96 13.20
CA MET A 17 -8.04 -3.83 13.18
C MET A 17 -9.18 -3.29 14.05
N THR A 18 -8.90 -2.42 15.01
CA THR A 18 -9.90 -1.76 15.88
C THR A 18 -10.54 -0.58 15.15
N ILE A 19 -9.77 0.28 14.52
CA ILE A 19 -10.29 1.34 13.64
C ILE A 19 -11.13 0.72 12.53
N ALA A 20 -10.60 -0.30 11.86
CA ALA A 20 -11.32 -1.10 10.87
C ALA A 20 -11.96 -0.25 9.75
N ALA A 21 -11.24 0.72 9.23
CA ALA A 21 -11.65 1.54 8.08
C ALA A 21 -11.99 0.68 6.85
N SER A 22 -12.80 1.21 5.95
CA SER A 22 -13.15 0.55 4.68
C SER A 22 -11.93 0.40 3.78
N VAL A 23 -11.10 1.43 3.68
CA VAL A 23 -9.84 1.38 2.94
C VAL A 23 -8.67 1.45 3.93
N ILE A 24 -7.80 0.45 3.88
CA ILE A 24 -6.63 0.35 4.75
C ILE A 24 -5.39 0.20 3.88
N ILE A 25 -4.42 1.09 4.07
CA ILE A 25 -3.09 1.02 3.48
C ILE A 25 -2.08 0.87 4.61
N LEU A 26 -1.43 -0.27 4.67
CA LEU A 26 -0.43 -0.53 5.69
C LEU A 26 0.95 -0.73 5.06
N LEU A 27 1.80 0.27 5.20
CA LEU A 27 3.21 0.21 4.85
C LEU A 27 4.01 -0.18 6.09
N ALA A 28 4.37 -1.45 6.20
CA ALA A 28 5.02 -1.94 7.40
C ALA A 28 6.29 -2.71 7.08
N GLY A 29 7.30 -2.52 7.92
CA GLY A 29 8.60 -3.17 7.77
C GLY A 29 8.51 -4.70 7.71
N ARG A 30 9.55 -5.33 7.20
CA ARG A 30 9.64 -6.81 7.13
C ARG A 30 9.55 -7.41 8.53
N ARG A 31 8.87 -8.55 8.65
CA ARG A 31 8.61 -9.22 9.94
C ARG A 31 7.72 -8.44 10.91
N PHE A 32 7.10 -7.34 10.49
CA PHE A 32 6.04 -6.69 11.27
C PHE A 32 4.86 -7.64 11.58
N GLY A 33 4.67 -8.68 10.75
CA GLY A 33 3.57 -9.63 10.89
C GLY A 33 2.30 -9.22 10.13
N LYS A 34 2.42 -8.50 9.01
CA LYS A 34 1.29 -8.05 8.16
C LYS A 34 0.32 -9.17 7.83
N SER A 35 0.80 -10.27 7.27
CA SER A 35 -0.05 -11.37 6.80
C SER A 35 -0.78 -12.08 7.94
N HIS A 36 -0.09 -12.31 9.07
CA HIS A 36 -0.65 -12.97 10.26
C HIS A 36 -1.56 -12.05 11.06
N GLY A 37 -1.12 -10.81 11.33
CA GLY A 37 -1.76 -9.90 12.28
C GLY A 37 -2.73 -8.89 11.65
N VAL A 38 -2.77 -8.76 10.31
CA VAL A 38 -3.66 -7.83 9.63
C VAL A 38 -4.42 -8.49 8.49
N ASN A 39 -3.73 -9.16 7.53
CA ASN A 39 -4.42 -9.77 6.39
C ASN A 39 -5.39 -10.89 6.82
N ALA A 40 -4.95 -11.82 7.68
CA ALA A 40 -5.80 -12.89 8.15
C ALA A 40 -7.00 -12.40 8.99
N PRO A 41 -6.85 -11.50 9.99
CA PRO A 41 -7.98 -10.90 10.69
C PRO A 41 -8.95 -10.13 9.78
N TRP A 42 -8.43 -9.38 8.80
CA TRP A 42 -9.26 -8.67 7.84
C TRP A 42 -10.10 -9.65 6.98
N LEU A 43 -9.48 -10.72 6.49
CA LEU A 43 -10.19 -11.77 5.74
C LEU A 43 -11.28 -12.42 6.57
N VAL A 44 -10.96 -12.82 7.81
CA VAL A 44 -11.93 -13.44 8.73
C VAL A 44 -13.10 -12.50 9.01
N ARG A 45 -12.83 -11.22 9.29
CA ARG A 45 -13.86 -10.21 9.51
C ARG A 45 -14.81 -10.14 8.31
N ASN A 46 -14.26 -10.00 7.10
CA ASN A 46 -15.07 -9.86 5.88
C ASN A 46 -15.86 -11.14 5.59
N VAL A 47 -15.24 -12.31 5.72
CA VAL A 47 -15.95 -13.61 5.57
C VAL A 47 -17.10 -13.73 6.57
N GLN A 48 -16.88 -13.38 7.84
CA GLN A 48 -17.92 -13.50 8.87
C GLN A 48 -19.04 -12.46 8.75
N LYS A 49 -18.70 -11.24 8.31
CA LYS A 49 -19.67 -10.13 8.21
C LYS A 49 -20.41 -10.11 6.88
N MET A 50 -19.84 -10.73 5.87
CA MET A 50 -20.42 -10.85 4.53
C MET A 50 -20.45 -12.32 4.09
N PRO A 51 -21.29 -13.18 4.73
CA PRO A 51 -21.44 -14.56 4.29
C PRO A 51 -21.86 -14.61 2.82
N THR A 52 -21.42 -15.62 2.10
CA THR A 52 -21.64 -15.83 0.66
C THR A 52 -21.02 -14.81 -0.29
N ALA A 53 -20.30 -13.78 0.21
CA ALA A 53 -19.67 -12.76 -0.58
C ALA A 53 -18.39 -13.27 -1.30
N SER A 54 -18.03 -12.54 -2.35
CA SER A 54 -16.81 -12.77 -3.13
C SER A 54 -15.75 -11.72 -2.78
N ILE A 55 -14.54 -12.15 -2.45
CA ILE A 55 -13.41 -11.28 -2.09
C ILE A 55 -12.26 -11.55 -3.07
N GLY A 56 -11.62 -10.52 -3.61
CA GLY A 56 -10.43 -10.65 -4.43
C GLY A 56 -9.16 -10.64 -3.58
N ILE A 57 -8.27 -11.62 -3.76
CA ILE A 57 -6.90 -11.58 -3.24
C ILE A 57 -5.97 -11.36 -4.44
N VAL A 58 -5.37 -10.16 -4.49
CA VAL A 58 -4.61 -9.68 -5.65
C VAL A 58 -3.11 -9.80 -5.40
N GLY A 59 -2.41 -10.37 -6.35
CA GLY A 59 -0.95 -10.43 -6.38
C GLY A 59 -0.38 -10.07 -7.74
N ALA A 60 0.91 -9.78 -7.80
CA ALA A 60 1.60 -9.53 -9.06
C ALA A 60 1.64 -10.79 -9.94
N SER A 61 1.70 -11.97 -9.32
CA SER A 61 1.60 -13.28 -9.98
C SER A 61 0.96 -14.34 -9.09
N PHE A 62 0.43 -15.42 -9.69
CA PHE A 62 -0.06 -16.56 -8.89
C PHE A 62 1.04 -17.20 -8.07
N GLN A 63 2.25 -17.29 -8.60
CA GLN A 63 3.38 -17.83 -7.87
C GLN A 63 3.64 -17.02 -6.59
N GLN A 64 3.59 -15.69 -6.67
CA GLN A 64 3.72 -14.84 -5.47
C GLN A 64 2.62 -15.13 -4.46
N LEU A 65 1.36 -15.21 -4.89
CA LEU A 65 0.24 -15.51 -4.01
C LEU A 65 0.41 -16.85 -3.30
N LEU A 66 0.71 -17.91 -4.06
CA LEU A 66 0.79 -19.26 -3.55
C LEU A 66 2.01 -19.52 -2.66
N THR A 67 3.15 -18.88 -2.96
CA THR A 67 4.40 -19.15 -2.24
C THR A 67 4.72 -18.16 -1.12
N ARG A 68 4.19 -16.94 -1.17
CA ARG A 68 4.53 -15.88 -0.21
C ARG A 68 3.33 -15.41 0.62
N THR A 69 2.25 -15.00 -0.04
CA THR A 69 1.10 -14.38 0.64
C THR A 69 0.27 -15.41 1.41
N LEU A 70 -0.21 -16.45 0.74
CA LEU A 70 -1.15 -17.41 1.32
C LEU A 70 -0.57 -18.24 2.47
N PRO A 71 0.68 -18.77 2.41
CA PRO A 71 1.20 -19.58 3.51
C PRO A 71 1.25 -18.84 4.84
N ALA A 72 1.66 -17.58 4.83
CA ALA A 72 1.70 -16.76 6.05
C ALA A 72 0.28 -16.37 6.52
N THR A 73 -0.63 -16.08 5.59
CA THR A 73 -2.04 -15.78 5.89
C THR A 73 -2.74 -17.00 6.48
N PHE A 74 -2.53 -18.20 5.93
CA PHE A 74 -3.11 -19.44 6.46
C PHE A 74 -2.63 -19.76 7.87
N LYS A 75 -1.35 -19.52 8.19
CA LYS A 75 -0.88 -19.62 9.59
C LYS A 75 -1.63 -18.65 10.51
N GLY A 76 -1.93 -17.44 10.03
CA GLY A 76 -2.76 -16.50 10.78
C GLY A 76 -4.20 -17.02 11.00
N LEU A 77 -4.80 -17.59 9.97
CA LEU A 77 -6.13 -18.22 10.08
C LEU A 77 -6.13 -19.38 11.09
N GLU A 78 -5.12 -20.25 11.03
CA GLU A 78 -4.98 -21.36 11.98
C GLU A 78 -4.84 -20.89 13.41
N ALA A 79 -4.04 -19.84 13.65
CA ALA A 79 -3.91 -19.23 14.97
C ALA A 79 -5.24 -18.69 15.51
N MET A 80 -6.12 -18.23 14.61
CA MET A 80 -7.48 -17.79 14.95
C MET A 80 -8.49 -18.95 15.05
N GLY A 81 -8.05 -20.20 14.87
CA GLY A 81 -8.91 -21.40 14.96
C GLY A 81 -9.53 -21.84 13.63
N PHE A 82 -9.24 -21.17 12.51
CA PHE A 82 -9.75 -21.57 11.19
C PHE A 82 -8.81 -22.57 10.52
N ARG A 83 -9.28 -23.80 10.30
CA ARG A 83 -8.47 -24.91 9.77
C ARG A 83 -8.83 -25.20 8.33
N ARG A 84 -7.81 -25.42 7.49
CA ARG A 84 -7.99 -25.90 6.12
C ARG A 84 -8.68 -27.26 6.12
N ASN A 85 -9.51 -27.52 5.13
CA ASN A 85 -10.35 -28.71 4.97
C ASN A 85 -11.40 -28.94 6.09
N VAL A 86 -11.62 -27.93 6.96
CA VAL A 86 -12.67 -27.91 7.98
C VAL A 86 -13.51 -26.65 7.83
N HIS A 87 -12.88 -25.48 7.80
CA HIS A 87 -13.54 -24.19 7.71
C HIS A 87 -13.41 -23.55 6.32
N TYR A 88 -12.39 -23.94 5.56
CA TYR A 88 -12.19 -23.51 4.18
C TYR A 88 -11.42 -24.57 3.38
N VAL A 89 -11.64 -24.58 2.07
CA VAL A 89 -10.92 -25.41 1.10
C VAL A 89 -10.28 -24.52 0.06
N VAL A 90 -9.15 -24.98 -0.55
CA VAL A 90 -8.33 -24.20 -1.48
C VAL A 90 -8.17 -24.94 -2.77
N GLY A 91 -8.52 -24.32 -3.90
CA GLY A 91 -8.26 -24.85 -5.24
C GLY A 91 -9.11 -26.05 -5.63
N ILE A 92 -10.15 -26.38 -4.89
CA ILE A 92 -11.06 -27.47 -5.17
C ILE A 92 -12.49 -27.09 -4.83
N ARG A 93 -13.46 -27.72 -5.48
CA ARG A 93 -14.85 -27.61 -5.08
C ARG A 93 -15.03 -28.22 -3.69
N PRO A 94 -15.76 -27.54 -2.77
CA PRO A 94 -16.01 -28.07 -1.43
C PRO A 94 -16.62 -29.47 -1.51
N PRO A 95 -16.03 -30.48 -0.86
CA PRO A 95 -16.60 -31.81 -0.78
C PRO A 95 -17.97 -31.80 -0.13
N ARG A 96 -18.91 -32.56 -0.64
CA ARG A 96 -20.32 -32.57 -0.15
C ARG A 96 -20.45 -32.86 1.34
N TYR A 97 -19.57 -33.69 1.88
CA TYR A 97 -19.60 -34.05 3.31
C TYR A 97 -19.30 -32.88 4.25
N LEU A 98 -18.66 -31.80 3.78
CA LEU A 98 -18.41 -30.58 4.56
C LEU A 98 -19.66 -29.72 4.71
N ASN A 99 -20.69 -29.95 3.91
CA ASN A 99 -21.96 -29.23 3.95
C ASN A 99 -21.83 -27.72 4.00
N TYR A 100 -20.92 -27.15 3.19
CA TYR A 100 -20.72 -25.71 3.11
C TYR A 100 -21.94 -25.01 2.47
N ALA A 101 -22.23 -23.81 2.93
CA ALA A 101 -23.21 -22.95 2.29
C ALA A 101 -22.78 -22.63 0.84
N LYS A 102 -23.75 -22.39 -0.04
CA LYS A 102 -23.47 -22.00 -1.42
C LYS A 102 -23.04 -20.52 -1.47
N PRO A 103 -22.08 -20.14 -2.31
CA PRO A 103 -21.76 -18.75 -2.57
C PRO A 103 -22.94 -18.06 -3.27
N HIS A 104 -22.99 -16.72 -3.18
CA HIS A 104 -24.00 -15.93 -3.87
C HIS A 104 -23.88 -16.08 -5.40
N ILE A 105 -22.65 -16.08 -5.91
CA ILE A 105 -22.32 -16.39 -7.31
C ILE A 105 -21.38 -17.60 -7.28
N GLU A 106 -21.88 -18.74 -7.80
CA GLU A 106 -21.07 -19.97 -7.83
C GLU A 106 -20.00 -19.89 -8.93
N PRO A 107 -18.72 -20.11 -8.62
CA PRO A 107 -17.66 -20.12 -9.64
C PRO A 107 -17.80 -21.36 -10.54
N ILE A 108 -17.49 -21.18 -11.83
CA ILE A 108 -17.48 -22.29 -12.80
C ILE A 108 -16.27 -23.22 -12.53
N SER A 109 -15.09 -22.63 -12.24
CA SER A 109 -13.87 -23.36 -11.82
C SER A 109 -13.48 -22.94 -10.41
N TYR A 110 -13.00 -23.90 -9.63
CA TYR A 110 -12.50 -23.70 -8.27
C TYR A 110 -10.98 -23.64 -8.18
N ASP A 111 -10.24 -23.78 -9.27
CA ASP A 111 -8.78 -23.90 -9.29
C ASP A 111 -8.05 -22.73 -8.61
N ARG A 112 -8.65 -21.56 -8.64
CA ARG A 112 -8.09 -20.31 -8.06
C ARG A 112 -9.01 -19.70 -7.03
N VAL A 113 -9.73 -20.55 -6.30
CA VAL A 113 -10.74 -20.13 -5.33
C VAL A 113 -10.45 -20.75 -3.97
N ILE A 114 -10.65 -19.96 -2.93
CA ILE A 114 -10.73 -20.43 -1.55
C ILE A 114 -12.20 -20.35 -1.15
N SER A 115 -12.80 -21.47 -0.83
CA SER A 115 -14.22 -21.58 -0.44
C SER A 115 -14.36 -21.77 1.06
N TRP A 116 -15.23 -20.99 1.70
CA TRP A 116 -15.46 -21.00 3.13
C TRP A 116 -16.78 -21.70 3.49
N TYR A 117 -16.86 -22.20 4.71
CA TYR A 117 -18.01 -22.94 5.26
C TYR A 117 -19.33 -22.17 5.16
N ASN A 118 -19.29 -20.82 5.21
CA ASN A 118 -20.46 -19.95 5.15
C ASN A 118 -20.81 -19.47 3.73
N GLY A 119 -20.20 -20.09 2.71
CA GLY A 119 -20.41 -19.75 1.32
C GLY A 119 -19.61 -18.58 0.79
N SER A 120 -18.84 -17.87 1.63
CA SER A 120 -17.94 -16.85 1.13
C SER A 120 -16.85 -17.48 0.29
N ILE A 121 -16.41 -16.80 -0.75
CA ILE A 121 -15.34 -17.25 -1.64
C ILE A 121 -14.28 -16.17 -1.78
N GLN A 122 -13.04 -16.59 -2.03
CA GLN A 122 -11.94 -15.68 -2.31
C GLN A 122 -11.33 -16.07 -3.65
N TYR A 123 -11.35 -15.14 -4.61
CA TYR A 123 -10.70 -15.31 -5.90
C TYR A 123 -9.24 -14.90 -5.80
N LEU A 124 -8.34 -15.77 -6.24
CA LEU A 124 -6.93 -15.43 -6.42
C LEU A 124 -6.78 -14.74 -7.78
N ILE A 125 -6.39 -13.47 -7.76
CA ILE A 125 -6.28 -12.60 -8.93
C ILE A 125 -4.82 -12.30 -9.17
N SER A 126 -4.35 -12.52 -10.40
CA SER A 126 -2.97 -12.29 -10.79
C SER A 126 -2.89 -11.20 -11.86
N GLN A 127 -2.05 -10.19 -11.63
CA GLN A 127 -1.88 -9.10 -12.58
C GLN A 127 -0.98 -9.44 -13.78
N ASP A 128 -0.26 -10.56 -13.78
CA ASP A 128 0.48 -11.03 -14.96
C ASP A 128 -0.44 -11.64 -16.02
N ILE A 129 -1.69 -11.98 -15.67
CA ILE A 129 -2.71 -12.44 -16.59
C ILE A 129 -3.72 -11.30 -16.80
N PRO A 130 -3.73 -10.65 -17.97
CA PRO A 130 -4.72 -9.61 -18.30
C PRO A 130 -6.14 -10.14 -18.18
N GLY A 131 -7.03 -9.31 -17.64
CA GLY A 131 -8.45 -9.66 -17.53
C GLY A 131 -8.78 -10.67 -16.43
N SER A 132 -7.83 -11.04 -15.56
CA SER A 132 -8.06 -12.05 -14.50
C SER A 132 -9.14 -11.65 -13.48
N SER A 133 -9.45 -10.37 -13.38
CA SER A 133 -10.55 -9.84 -12.55
C SER A 133 -11.74 -9.30 -13.36
N ASN A 134 -11.65 -9.29 -14.69
CA ASN A 134 -12.76 -8.84 -15.53
C ASN A 134 -13.98 -9.75 -15.32
N SER A 135 -15.15 -9.15 -15.27
CA SER A 135 -16.43 -9.83 -15.02
C SER A 135 -16.60 -10.44 -13.62
N LEU A 136 -15.66 -10.26 -12.70
CA LEU A 136 -15.89 -10.59 -11.30
C LEU A 136 -16.73 -9.51 -10.62
N THR A 137 -17.58 -9.94 -9.69
CA THR A 137 -18.28 -9.04 -8.77
C THR A 137 -17.75 -9.30 -7.37
N LEU A 138 -16.95 -8.34 -6.87
CA LEU A 138 -16.26 -8.46 -5.58
C LEU A 138 -16.92 -7.56 -4.53
N GLN A 139 -16.85 -7.97 -3.28
CA GLN A 139 -17.29 -7.21 -2.10
C GLN A 139 -16.13 -6.83 -1.18
N GLY A 140 -14.90 -7.08 -1.62
CA GLY A 140 -13.67 -6.67 -0.94
C GLY A 140 -12.43 -7.05 -1.72
N ILE A 141 -11.33 -6.31 -1.53
CA ILE A 141 -10.03 -6.58 -2.15
C ILE A 141 -8.95 -6.62 -1.08
N LEU A 142 -8.11 -7.65 -1.13
CA LEU A 142 -6.87 -7.76 -0.38
C LEU A 142 -5.69 -7.79 -1.37
N GLY A 143 -4.78 -6.82 -1.29
CA GLY A 143 -3.51 -6.81 -2.01
C GLY A 143 -2.33 -6.92 -1.04
N ASP A 144 -1.62 -8.05 -1.06
CA ASP A 144 -0.39 -8.21 -0.28
C ASP A 144 0.83 -7.94 -1.18
N GLU A 145 1.92 -7.42 -0.58
CA GLU A 145 3.08 -6.91 -1.32
C GLU A 145 2.67 -5.87 -2.38
N ALA A 146 1.77 -4.97 -2.01
CA ALA A 146 1.08 -4.05 -2.91
C ALA A 146 2.03 -3.12 -3.70
N LYS A 147 3.25 -2.88 -3.22
CA LYS A 147 4.28 -2.17 -4.00
C LYS A 147 4.65 -2.83 -5.33
N LEU A 148 4.37 -4.15 -5.45
CA LEU A 148 4.61 -4.92 -6.67
C LEU A 148 3.43 -4.86 -7.65
N LEU A 149 2.29 -4.33 -7.23
CA LEU A 149 1.10 -4.21 -8.07
C LEU A 149 1.19 -3.00 -9.01
N SER A 150 0.67 -3.15 -10.21
CA SER A 150 0.43 -2.04 -11.12
C SER A 150 -0.86 -1.35 -10.72
N PHE A 151 -0.78 -0.05 -10.44
CA PHE A 151 -1.96 0.74 -10.11
C PHE A 151 -2.91 0.92 -11.29
N GLU A 152 -2.36 1.01 -12.50
CA GLU A 152 -3.16 1.10 -13.72
C GLU A 152 -4.06 -0.12 -13.87
N LYS A 153 -3.47 -1.33 -13.79
CA LYS A 153 -4.26 -2.58 -13.84
C LYS A 153 -5.27 -2.69 -12.69
N LEU A 154 -4.92 -2.19 -11.49
CA LEU A 154 -5.89 -2.15 -10.39
C LEU A 154 -7.08 -1.26 -10.73
N LYS A 155 -6.83 -0.06 -11.27
CA LYS A 155 -7.87 0.91 -11.64
C LYS A 155 -8.74 0.44 -12.79
N ASP A 156 -8.14 -0.22 -13.77
CA ASP A 156 -8.83 -0.58 -15.00
C ASP A 156 -9.64 -1.89 -14.84
N GLU A 157 -9.20 -2.80 -13.98
CA GLU A 157 -9.79 -4.13 -13.86
C GLU A 157 -10.34 -4.43 -12.47
N THR A 158 -9.51 -4.37 -11.42
CA THR A 158 -9.82 -4.95 -10.12
C THR A 158 -10.68 -4.04 -9.23
N ILE A 159 -10.38 -2.74 -9.19
CA ILE A 159 -11.16 -1.77 -8.39
C ILE A 159 -12.59 -1.64 -8.96
N PRO A 160 -12.82 -1.55 -10.28
CA PRO A 160 -14.18 -1.56 -10.82
C PRO A 160 -14.97 -2.84 -10.53
N ALA A 161 -14.28 -3.99 -10.43
CA ALA A 161 -14.90 -5.25 -10.04
C ALA A 161 -15.36 -5.25 -8.56
N ASN A 162 -14.81 -4.37 -7.71
CA ASN A 162 -15.14 -4.22 -6.30
C ASN A 162 -16.23 -3.18 -6.10
N GLY A 163 -17.43 -3.48 -6.55
CA GLY A 163 -18.53 -2.52 -6.44
C GLY A 163 -19.80 -2.96 -7.20
N GLY A 164 -20.75 -2.05 -7.24
CA GLY A 164 -21.96 -2.16 -8.06
C GLY A 164 -23.11 -2.94 -7.42
N TYR A 165 -22.89 -4.12 -6.88
CA TYR A 165 -23.95 -4.94 -6.30
C TYR A 165 -23.85 -5.02 -4.77
N GLN A 166 -24.80 -4.40 -4.10
CA GLN A 166 -24.84 -4.40 -2.63
C GLN A 166 -25.42 -5.70 -2.05
N GLY A 167 -26.39 -6.29 -2.73
CA GLY A 167 -27.00 -7.55 -2.35
C GLY A 167 -27.41 -7.64 -0.89
N PRO A 168 -27.28 -8.82 -0.28
CA PRO A 168 -27.65 -9.02 1.12
C PRO A 168 -26.71 -8.34 2.12
N TRP A 169 -25.64 -7.68 1.65
CA TRP A 169 -24.64 -7.04 2.49
C TRP A 169 -24.81 -5.51 2.57
N ALA A 170 -25.91 -4.98 2.04
CA ALA A 170 -26.25 -3.57 2.17
C ALA A 170 -26.21 -3.14 3.66
N GLY A 171 -25.53 -2.06 3.96
CA GLY A 171 -25.31 -1.59 5.34
C GLY A 171 -24.15 -2.27 6.09
N CYS A 172 -23.45 -3.23 5.51
CA CYS A 172 -22.18 -3.71 6.05
C CYS A 172 -21.09 -2.65 5.83
N PRO A 173 -20.43 -2.15 6.89
CA PRO A 173 -19.41 -1.07 6.74
C PRO A 173 -18.17 -1.51 5.97
N TRP A 174 -17.99 -2.80 5.76
CA TRP A 174 -16.86 -3.37 5.02
C TRP A 174 -17.22 -3.85 3.61
N LEU A 175 -18.44 -3.57 3.16
CA LEU A 175 -18.81 -3.80 1.76
C LEU A 175 -17.89 -2.93 0.88
N ASN A 176 -17.31 -3.56 -0.14
CA ASN A 176 -16.32 -2.97 -1.06
C ASN A 176 -15.03 -2.49 -0.38
N SER A 177 -14.73 -3.02 0.81
CA SER A 177 -13.51 -2.66 1.53
C SER A 177 -12.24 -3.10 0.80
N MET A 178 -11.16 -2.35 1.00
CA MET A 178 -9.85 -2.63 0.42
C MET A 178 -8.76 -2.64 1.51
N LEU A 179 -7.91 -3.65 1.46
CA LEU A 179 -6.70 -3.71 2.28
C LEU A 179 -5.49 -3.90 1.36
N PHE A 180 -4.57 -2.95 1.40
CA PHE A 180 -3.28 -3.08 0.73
C PHE A 180 -2.16 -3.06 1.75
N THR A 181 -1.38 -4.15 1.80
CA THR A 181 -0.23 -4.28 2.70
C THR A 181 1.06 -4.42 1.92
N SER A 182 2.12 -3.75 2.37
CA SER A 182 3.45 -3.80 1.76
C SER A 182 4.54 -3.39 2.74
N ASP A 183 5.80 -3.58 2.39
CA ASP A 183 6.87 -2.77 2.92
C ASP A 183 6.98 -1.46 2.12
N MET A 184 7.74 -0.49 2.64
CA MET A 184 7.85 0.85 2.07
C MET A 184 8.39 0.80 0.63
N PRO A 185 7.68 1.38 -0.35
CA PRO A 185 8.21 1.51 -1.71
C PRO A 185 9.46 2.38 -1.75
N ALA A 186 10.51 1.92 -2.44
CA ALA A 186 11.77 2.64 -2.59
C ALA A 186 11.90 3.38 -3.94
N GLY A 187 10.95 3.20 -4.86
CA GLY A 187 11.00 3.80 -6.21
C GLY A 187 9.60 4.09 -6.77
N LYS A 188 9.52 4.40 -8.06
CA LYS A 188 8.24 4.72 -8.74
C LYS A 188 7.21 3.58 -8.61
N ARG A 189 7.69 2.32 -8.67
CA ARG A 189 6.81 1.17 -8.49
C ARG A 189 6.28 1.15 -7.05
N GLY A 190 4.98 1.15 -6.89
CA GLY A 190 4.32 1.18 -5.59
C GLY A 190 4.15 2.58 -4.98
N SER A 191 4.69 3.66 -5.58
CA SER A 191 4.53 5.03 -5.08
C SER A 191 3.06 5.49 -5.06
N TRP A 192 2.19 4.85 -5.82
CA TRP A 192 0.75 5.09 -5.82
C TRP A 192 0.11 4.89 -4.44
N LEU A 193 0.71 4.07 -3.59
CA LEU A 193 0.26 3.85 -2.21
C LEU A 193 0.29 5.13 -1.38
N PHE A 194 1.23 6.05 -1.66
CA PHE A 194 1.32 7.35 -0.98
C PHE A 194 0.15 8.30 -1.30
N ASN A 195 -0.59 8.06 -2.39
CA ASN A 195 -1.75 8.88 -2.70
C ASN A 195 -2.88 8.72 -1.66
N TYR A 196 -2.94 7.59 -1.01
CA TYR A 196 -3.93 7.32 0.04
C TYR A 196 -3.63 8.05 1.35
N GLU A 197 -2.38 8.44 1.60
CA GLU A 197 -2.04 9.33 2.71
C GLU A 197 -2.75 10.68 2.60
N LYS A 198 -2.84 11.22 1.38
CA LYS A 198 -3.54 12.48 1.11
C LYS A 198 -5.07 12.35 1.17
N GLN A 199 -5.58 11.12 1.04
CA GLN A 199 -7.01 10.82 1.12
C GLN A 199 -7.46 10.51 2.56
N MET A 200 -6.50 10.25 3.45
CA MET A 200 -6.80 10.04 4.86
C MET A 200 -7.17 11.36 5.50
N ASP A 201 -8.29 11.37 6.19
CA ASP A 201 -8.73 12.45 7.06
C ASP A 201 -8.51 12.02 8.51
N GLN A 202 -7.60 12.71 9.20
CA GLN A 202 -7.24 12.39 10.58
C GLN A 202 -8.40 12.63 11.53
N ASP A 203 -9.21 13.67 11.31
CA ASP A 203 -10.37 13.99 12.16
C ASP A 203 -11.40 12.85 12.11
N VAL A 204 -11.58 12.22 10.94
CA VAL A 204 -12.43 11.03 10.80
C VAL A 204 -11.88 9.84 11.60
N ILE A 205 -10.56 9.61 11.58
CA ILE A 205 -9.95 8.53 12.34
C ILE A 205 -10.09 8.78 13.84
N ASP A 206 -9.82 10.01 14.30
CA ASP A 206 -9.93 10.40 15.70
C ASP A 206 -11.39 10.30 16.19
N TYR A 207 -12.35 10.66 15.35
CA TYR A 207 -13.77 10.51 15.65
C TYR A 207 -14.19 9.02 15.78
N ILE A 208 -13.70 8.16 14.89
CA ILE A 208 -13.91 6.71 14.99
C ILE A 208 -13.34 6.18 16.31
N GLU A 209 -12.15 6.62 16.70
CA GLU A 209 -11.50 6.22 17.96
C GLU A 209 -12.32 6.70 19.19
N GLY A 210 -12.83 7.92 19.15
CA GLY A 210 -13.74 8.46 20.15
C GLY A 210 -14.99 7.59 20.32
N LEU A 211 -15.69 7.30 19.23
CA LEU A 211 -16.88 6.43 19.25
C LEU A 211 -16.60 5.03 19.77
N ILE A 212 -15.44 4.45 19.43
CA ILE A 212 -15.04 3.14 19.95
C ILE A 212 -14.85 3.18 21.46
N THR A 213 -14.20 4.24 21.97
CA THR A 213 -13.97 4.45 23.39
C THR A 213 -15.29 4.62 24.13
N GLU A 214 -16.19 5.48 23.63
CA GLU A 214 -17.50 5.68 24.23
C GLU A 214 -18.35 4.40 24.26
N ILE A 215 -18.36 3.61 23.16
CA ILE A 215 -19.03 2.33 23.12
C ILE A 215 -18.43 1.36 24.14
N TYR A 216 -17.11 1.35 24.29
CA TYR A 216 -16.43 0.53 25.27
C TYR A 216 -16.85 0.90 26.69
N ASP A 217 -16.82 2.19 27.05
CA ASP A 217 -17.21 2.69 28.36
C ASP A 217 -18.68 2.42 28.68
N LEU A 218 -19.56 2.59 27.69
CA LEU A 218 -20.97 2.26 27.84
C LEU A 218 -21.21 0.76 28.09
N LYS A 219 -20.39 -0.11 27.50
CA LYS A 219 -20.45 -1.56 27.72
C LYS A 219 -20.03 -1.98 29.12
N GLN A 220 -19.22 -1.16 29.83
CA GLN A 220 -18.84 -1.42 31.23
C GLN A 220 -19.94 -1.00 32.23
N LYS A 221 -20.90 -0.15 31.80
CA LYS A 221 -22.01 0.30 32.64
C LYS A 221 -23.12 -0.77 32.74
N THR A 222 -24.00 -0.63 33.70
CA THR A 222 -25.21 -1.47 33.83
C THR A 222 -26.02 -1.41 32.52
N GLN A 223 -26.28 -2.56 31.93
CA GLN A 223 -26.91 -2.70 30.62
C GLN A 223 -28.43 -2.49 30.64
N THR A 224 -28.88 -1.27 31.00
CA THR A 224 -30.28 -0.87 30.92
C THR A 224 -30.73 -0.75 29.47
N SER A 225 -32.05 -0.73 29.23
CA SER A 225 -32.61 -0.53 27.90
C SER A 225 -32.15 0.80 27.26
N TYR A 226 -31.98 1.83 28.10
CA TYR A 226 -31.45 3.12 27.66
C TYR A 226 -29.99 3.02 27.19
N VAL A 227 -29.10 2.39 27.98
CA VAL A 227 -27.70 2.19 27.62
C VAL A 227 -27.56 1.37 26.34
N LYS A 228 -28.33 0.29 26.21
CA LYS A 228 -28.34 -0.53 24.98
C LYS A 228 -28.76 0.26 23.75
N ARG A 229 -29.74 1.16 23.89
CA ARG A 229 -30.19 2.05 22.80
C ARG A 229 -29.09 3.01 22.37
N ILE A 230 -28.39 3.64 23.31
CA ILE A 230 -27.25 4.53 23.00
C ILE A 230 -26.15 3.76 22.28
N ILE A 231 -25.76 2.60 22.80
CA ILE A 231 -24.75 1.75 22.15
C ILE A 231 -25.16 1.43 20.70
N ALA A 232 -26.44 1.12 20.44
CA ALA A 232 -26.92 0.84 19.10
C ALA A 232 -26.80 2.05 18.15
N VAL A 233 -27.09 3.26 18.66
CA VAL A 233 -26.94 4.52 17.90
C VAL A 233 -25.47 4.75 17.55
N HIS A 234 -24.59 4.75 18.56
CA HIS A 234 -23.15 4.93 18.33
C HIS A 234 -22.55 3.84 17.43
N GLN A 235 -23.04 2.59 17.54
CA GLN A 235 -22.57 1.51 16.65
C GLN A 235 -22.98 1.75 15.19
N LYS A 236 -24.18 2.27 14.95
CA LYS A 236 -24.63 2.62 13.59
C LYS A 236 -23.78 3.75 13.03
N GLU A 237 -23.55 4.77 13.81
CA GLU A 237 -22.71 5.93 13.45
C GLU A 237 -21.26 5.50 13.18
N LEU A 238 -20.68 4.70 14.07
CA LEU A 238 -19.34 4.11 13.89
C LEU A 238 -19.24 3.33 12.58
N ASN A 239 -20.26 2.53 12.23
CA ASN A 239 -20.29 1.78 10.99
C ASN A 239 -20.36 2.70 9.77
N GLU A 240 -21.09 3.79 9.84
CA GLU A 240 -21.18 4.79 8.77
C GLU A 240 -19.83 5.46 8.52
N TRP A 241 -19.16 5.92 9.57
CA TRP A 241 -17.84 6.52 9.45
C TRP A 241 -16.79 5.53 8.93
N ARG A 242 -16.79 4.30 9.42
CA ARG A 242 -15.90 3.22 8.92
C ARG A 242 -16.06 2.96 7.44
N SER A 243 -17.30 3.02 6.92
CA SER A 243 -17.58 2.76 5.50
C SER A 243 -16.96 3.80 4.55
N ARG A 244 -16.63 4.98 5.06
CA ARG A 244 -16.05 6.11 4.29
C ARG A 244 -14.58 6.33 4.60
N ALA A 245 -14.08 5.77 5.70
CA ALA A 245 -12.74 6.06 6.19
C ALA A 245 -11.66 5.42 5.31
N VAL A 246 -10.62 6.21 5.07
CA VAL A 246 -9.33 5.76 4.55
C VAL A 246 -8.32 5.82 5.70
N HIS A 247 -7.65 4.71 5.98
CA HIS A 247 -6.65 4.63 7.04
C HIS A 247 -5.29 4.24 6.45
N TYR A 248 -4.40 5.22 6.32
CA TYR A 248 -3.03 5.05 5.88
C TYR A 248 -2.08 4.99 7.08
N ILE A 249 -1.25 3.96 7.14
CA ILE A 249 -0.40 3.70 8.31
C ILE A 249 0.98 3.28 7.86
N GLU A 250 1.99 3.85 8.50
CA GLU A 250 3.39 3.44 8.40
C GLU A 250 3.83 2.79 9.71
N ALA A 251 4.43 1.61 9.63
CA ALA A 251 4.82 0.83 10.79
C ALA A 251 6.22 0.26 10.66
N SER A 252 7.06 0.43 11.67
CA SER A 252 8.38 -0.17 11.72
C SER A 252 8.31 -1.65 12.13
N SER A 253 9.32 -2.45 11.74
CA SER A 253 9.53 -3.78 12.30
C SER A 253 9.78 -3.76 13.82
N ILE A 254 10.19 -2.61 14.36
CA ILE A 254 10.42 -2.42 15.80
C ILE A 254 9.13 -2.61 16.60
N GLU A 255 7.97 -2.29 16.03
CA GLU A 255 6.67 -2.53 16.67
C GLU A 255 6.41 -4.01 17.01
N ASN A 256 7.19 -4.90 16.40
CA ASN A 256 7.11 -6.36 16.65
C ASN A 256 8.36 -6.90 17.38
N VAL A 257 9.11 -6.01 18.02
CA VAL A 257 10.40 -6.37 18.67
C VAL A 257 10.23 -7.41 19.77
N GLU A 258 9.09 -7.47 20.45
CA GLU A 258 8.78 -8.48 21.48
C GLU A 258 8.86 -9.91 20.91
N LEU A 259 8.46 -10.13 19.66
CA LEU A 259 8.57 -11.42 18.99
C LEU A 259 9.90 -11.60 18.25
N LEU A 260 10.46 -10.51 17.68
CA LEU A 260 11.68 -10.57 16.85
C LEU A 260 12.96 -10.59 17.69
N GLY A 261 12.93 -9.96 18.86
CA GLY A 261 14.09 -9.67 19.68
C GLY A 261 14.96 -8.52 19.13
N THR A 262 15.63 -7.82 20.02
CA THR A 262 16.54 -6.70 19.66
C THR A 262 17.71 -7.14 18.77
N ARG A 263 18.15 -8.41 18.94
CA ARG A 263 19.21 -9.01 18.13
C ARG A 263 18.90 -9.01 16.64
N TYR A 264 17.64 -9.29 16.26
CA TYR A 264 17.23 -9.26 14.86
C TYR A 264 17.36 -7.84 14.25
N ILE A 265 16.92 -6.81 14.97
CA ILE A 265 17.01 -5.43 14.49
C ILE A 265 18.49 -4.99 14.36
N ALA A 266 19.32 -5.32 15.36
CA ALA A 266 20.76 -5.03 15.32
C ALA A 266 21.46 -5.75 14.14
N GLN A 267 21.10 -7.02 13.89
CA GLN A 267 21.61 -7.76 12.75
C GLN A 267 21.21 -7.11 11.42
N MET A 268 19.94 -6.77 11.24
CA MET A 268 19.46 -6.12 10.01
C MET A 268 20.14 -4.76 9.79
N LYS A 269 20.38 -3.99 10.86
CA LYS A 269 21.11 -2.72 10.77
C LYS A 269 22.56 -2.90 10.30
N ARG A 270 23.21 -4.00 10.68
CA ARG A 270 24.60 -4.30 10.28
C ARG A 270 24.67 -4.86 8.86
N ASP A 271 23.73 -5.74 8.49
CA ASP A 271 23.84 -6.58 7.30
C ASP A 271 23.19 -5.93 6.06
N LEU A 272 22.30 -4.95 6.25
CA LEU A 272 21.61 -4.27 5.14
C LEU A 272 22.23 -2.90 4.82
N PRO A 273 22.27 -2.52 3.52
CA PRO A 273 22.57 -1.15 3.15
C PRO A 273 21.65 -0.16 3.88
N PRO A 274 22.15 1.04 4.27
CA PRO A 274 21.37 1.99 5.07
C PRO A 274 19.98 2.31 4.52
N LEU A 275 19.88 2.49 3.20
CA LEU A 275 18.60 2.74 2.53
C LEU A 275 17.62 1.57 2.67
N VAL A 276 18.11 0.35 2.42
CA VAL A 276 17.28 -0.86 2.53
C VAL A 276 16.82 -1.06 3.99
N PHE A 277 17.69 -0.78 4.96
CA PHE A 277 17.31 -0.82 6.37
C PHE A 277 16.21 0.21 6.68
N GLN A 278 16.36 1.46 6.19
CA GLN A 278 15.37 2.52 6.41
C GLN A 278 14.01 2.16 5.79
N THR A 279 13.98 1.69 4.55
CA THR A 279 12.73 1.39 3.86
C THR A 279 12.12 0.05 4.28
N SER A 280 12.92 -1.01 4.32
CA SER A 280 12.38 -2.37 4.53
C SER A 280 12.20 -2.76 5.99
N ILE A 281 12.94 -2.13 6.93
CA ILE A 281 12.85 -2.44 8.37
C ILE A 281 12.15 -1.32 9.11
N LEU A 282 12.58 -0.07 8.92
CA LEU A 282 12.00 1.07 9.63
C LEU A 282 10.74 1.63 8.97
N SER A 283 10.42 1.18 7.76
CA SER A 283 9.29 1.69 6.96
C SER A 283 9.29 3.21 6.81
N ARG A 284 10.47 3.79 6.66
CA ARG A 284 10.62 5.23 6.44
C ARG A 284 10.55 5.53 4.95
N LYS A 285 9.79 6.56 4.60
CA LYS A 285 9.78 7.06 3.22
C LYS A 285 11.19 7.44 2.78
N PRO A 286 11.59 7.01 1.59
CA PRO A 286 12.82 7.52 1.01
C PRO A 286 12.74 9.04 0.87
N GLY A 287 13.83 9.74 1.15
CA GLY A 287 13.92 11.19 0.91
C GLY A 287 13.63 11.51 -0.56
N LYS A 288 13.26 12.77 -0.86
CA LYS A 288 12.86 13.21 -2.21
C LYS A 288 13.84 12.85 -3.35
N ASN A 289 15.08 12.48 -2.99
CA ASN A 289 16.14 12.15 -3.96
C ASN A 289 16.24 10.65 -4.29
N LEU A 290 15.42 9.79 -3.71
CA LEU A 290 15.47 8.34 -3.93
C LEU A 290 14.60 7.95 -5.12
N GLY A 291 15.26 7.54 -6.16
CA GLY A 291 14.71 7.24 -7.49
C GLY A 291 15.30 8.12 -8.57
N ASN A 292 16.15 9.07 -8.22
CA ASN A 292 17.03 9.74 -9.19
C ASN A 292 18.20 8.82 -9.53
N PHE A 293 18.61 8.83 -10.78
CA PHE A 293 19.75 8.08 -11.29
C PHE A 293 21.02 8.36 -10.47
N TYR A 294 21.11 9.56 -9.88
CA TYR A 294 22.18 10.00 -8.98
C TYR A 294 21.66 10.11 -7.55
N GLU A 295 21.82 9.05 -6.75
CA GLU A 295 21.37 9.01 -5.34
C GLU A 295 22.09 10.06 -4.45
N ALA A 296 23.32 10.38 -4.79
CA ALA A 296 24.13 11.36 -4.07
C ALA A 296 23.85 12.82 -4.48
N LEU A 297 22.95 13.07 -5.46
CA LEU A 297 22.67 14.42 -5.92
C LEU A 297 21.89 15.21 -4.86
N ASN A 298 22.56 16.17 -4.27
CA ASN A 298 21.97 17.08 -3.27
C ASN A 298 21.80 18.47 -3.91
N PRO A 299 20.59 19.00 -4.04
CA PRO A 299 20.34 20.30 -4.66
C PRO A 299 21.14 21.43 -4.01
N THR A 300 21.32 21.41 -2.70
CA THR A 300 22.05 22.45 -1.96
C THR A 300 23.55 22.41 -2.21
N LEU A 301 24.10 21.21 -2.47
CA LEU A 301 25.55 21.03 -2.66
C LEU A 301 25.97 20.98 -4.12
N HIS A 302 25.08 20.51 -5.00
CA HIS A 302 25.41 20.21 -6.39
C HIS A 302 24.76 21.13 -7.41
N TYR A 303 23.72 21.89 -7.01
CA TYR A 303 23.12 22.91 -7.86
C TYR A 303 23.63 24.27 -7.45
N TYR A 304 23.95 25.06 -8.43
CA TYR A 304 24.32 26.46 -8.26
C TYR A 304 23.60 27.31 -9.32
N LYS A 305 23.51 28.59 -9.07
CA LYS A 305 22.97 29.54 -10.03
C LYS A 305 24.13 30.31 -10.62
N ALA A 306 24.32 30.18 -11.90
CA ALA A 306 25.28 30.95 -12.64
C ALA A 306 24.54 31.68 -13.77
N PHE A 307 24.04 32.85 -13.45
CA PHE A 307 23.20 33.63 -14.38
C PHE A 307 23.74 35.07 -14.36
N ASP A 308 24.11 35.57 -15.55
CA ASP A 308 24.56 36.92 -15.76
C ASP A 308 23.60 37.69 -16.67
N ASN A 309 23.00 38.72 -16.12
CA ASN A 309 22.07 39.59 -16.85
C ASN A 309 22.78 40.78 -17.50
N SER A 310 24.09 40.93 -17.33
CA SER A 310 24.81 42.10 -17.85
C SER A 310 24.67 42.24 -19.39
N TYR A 311 24.57 41.12 -20.06
CA TYR A 311 24.39 41.12 -21.51
C TYR A 311 22.99 41.71 -21.93
N LEU A 312 21.94 41.52 -21.11
CA LEU A 312 20.65 42.12 -21.33
C LEU A 312 20.66 43.64 -21.21
N LEU A 313 21.52 44.16 -20.31
CA LEU A 313 21.72 45.60 -20.18
C LEU A 313 22.31 46.21 -21.45
N ASN A 314 23.20 45.46 -22.13
CA ASN A 314 23.82 45.90 -23.40
C ASN A 314 22.84 45.90 -24.59
N LEU A 315 21.68 45.24 -24.41
CA LEU A 315 20.60 45.22 -25.40
C LEU A 315 19.53 46.27 -25.12
N ASP A 316 19.72 47.16 -24.13
CA ASP A 316 18.70 48.12 -23.66
C ASP A 316 17.33 47.47 -23.39
N TYR A 317 17.34 46.23 -22.88
CA TYR A 317 16.16 45.40 -22.69
C TYR A 317 15.29 45.16 -23.95
N ASN A 318 15.83 45.38 -25.15
CA ASN A 318 15.14 45.12 -26.38
C ASN A 318 15.24 43.62 -26.70
N LEU A 319 14.18 42.87 -26.37
CA LEU A 319 14.13 41.41 -26.56
C LEU A 319 14.20 41.00 -28.03
N ASP A 320 13.78 41.88 -28.96
CA ASP A 320 13.88 41.62 -30.42
C ASP A 320 15.34 41.56 -30.88
N LYS A 321 16.26 42.17 -30.13
CA LYS A 321 17.70 42.09 -30.39
C LYS A 321 18.37 40.89 -29.72
N ALA A 322 17.67 40.17 -28.84
CA ALA A 322 18.27 39.05 -28.09
C ALA A 322 18.55 37.83 -29.00
N GLY A 323 17.89 37.75 -30.16
CA GLY A 323 18.04 36.63 -31.09
C GLY A 323 17.58 35.30 -30.48
N ASP A 324 18.00 34.20 -31.09
CA ASP A 324 17.74 32.85 -30.57
C ASP A 324 18.46 32.61 -29.25
N GLU A 325 18.02 31.56 -28.52
CA GLU A 325 18.67 31.12 -27.26
C GLU A 325 20.19 30.98 -27.45
N ASN A 326 20.95 31.65 -26.59
CA ASN A 326 22.41 31.62 -26.59
C ASN A 326 22.99 31.44 -25.19
N CYS A 327 24.33 31.29 -25.09
CA CYS A 327 25.03 31.07 -23.81
C CYS A 327 25.53 32.37 -23.16
N LEU A 328 25.18 33.54 -23.64
CA LEU A 328 25.69 34.81 -23.12
C LEU A 328 25.19 35.14 -21.71
N GLN A 329 24.15 34.45 -21.25
CA GLN A 329 23.65 34.54 -19.88
C GLN A 329 24.33 33.54 -18.92
N ASP A 330 25.16 32.63 -19.40
CA ASP A 330 25.82 31.60 -18.60
C ASP A 330 27.12 32.16 -18.02
N ALA A 331 27.05 32.69 -16.81
CA ALA A 331 28.19 33.32 -16.11
C ALA A 331 29.33 32.34 -15.76
N ASP A 332 29.10 31.04 -15.84
CA ASP A 332 30.06 29.98 -15.53
C ASP A 332 30.76 29.40 -16.76
N LEU A 333 30.33 29.77 -17.96
CA LEU A 333 30.96 29.38 -19.20
C LEU A 333 32.39 30.01 -19.29
N GLN A 334 33.37 29.16 -19.57
CA GLN A 334 34.74 29.57 -19.81
C GLN A 334 35.03 29.52 -21.32
N PRO A 335 35.03 30.68 -22.04
CA PRO A 335 35.13 30.71 -23.52
C PRO A 335 36.43 30.07 -24.05
N ASP A 336 37.48 30.13 -23.25
CA ASP A 336 38.82 29.65 -23.64
C ASP A 336 39.05 28.15 -23.36
N LYS A 337 38.04 27.47 -22.83
CA LYS A 337 38.13 26.04 -22.50
C LYS A 337 37.21 25.18 -23.34
N PRO A 338 37.63 23.94 -23.66
CA PRO A 338 36.81 23.05 -24.43
C PRO A 338 35.53 22.68 -23.68
N ILE A 339 34.44 22.52 -24.41
CA ILE A 339 33.18 21.98 -23.91
C ILE A 339 33.20 20.47 -24.12
N CYS A 340 33.00 19.72 -23.06
CA CYS A 340 32.80 18.28 -23.11
C CYS A 340 31.30 18.00 -23.37
N VAL A 341 31.01 17.20 -24.37
CA VAL A 341 29.65 16.83 -24.72
C VAL A 341 29.47 15.32 -24.56
N ALA A 342 28.47 14.91 -23.82
CA ALA A 342 28.08 13.52 -23.69
C ALA A 342 26.71 13.29 -24.30
N PHE A 343 26.60 12.25 -25.12
CA PHE A 343 25.32 11.80 -25.69
C PHE A 343 24.87 10.52 -25.00
N ASP A 344 23.61 10.47 -24.62
CA ASP A 344 22.94 9.25 -24.19
C ASP A 344 21.90 8.86 -25.24
N TYR A 345 22.19 7.78 -25.98
CA TYR A 345 21.30 7.24 -27.00
C TYR A 345 20.33 6.25 -26.38
N ASN A 346 19.08 6.66 -26.27
CA ASN A 346 18.03 5.81 -25.78
C ASN A 346 16.94 5.61 -26.87
N ALA A 347 16.22 4.50 -26.84
CA ALA A 347 15.20 4.20 -27.82
C ALA A 347 14.07 5.25 -27.89
N ASN A 348 13.84 5.97 -26.79
CA ASN A 348 12.72 6.92 -26.66
C ASN A 348 13.15 8.36 -26.37
N ILE A 349 14.34 8.60 -25.87
CA ILE A 349 14.82 9.95 -25.52
C ILE A 349 16.32 10.02 -25.79
N ASN A 350 16.72 11.00 -26.57
CA ASN A 350 18.14 11.31 -26.78
C ASN A 350 18.52 12.49 -25.90
N TRP A 351 19.45 12.28 -24.98
CA TRP A 351 19.95 13.33 -24.11
C TRP A 351 21.35 13.77 -24.54
N LEU A 352 21.56 15.06 -24.56
CA LEU A 352 22.88 15.67 -24.73
C LEU A 352 23.17 16.51 -23.50
N VAL A 353 24.33 16.30 -22.89
CA VAL A 353 24.79 17.07 -21.75
C VAL A 353 26.08 17.75 -22.12
N ALA A 354 26.11 19.07 -21.98
CA ALA A 354 27.28 19.90 -22.19
C ALA A 354 27.88 20.34 -20.86
N GLY A 355 29.19 20.22 -20.70
CA GLY A 355 29.88 20.59 -19.47
C GLY A 355 31.31 21.03 -19.69
N GLN A 356 31.86 21.66 -18.67
CA GLN A 356 33.26 22.08 -18.63
C GLN A 356 33.94 21.67 -17.32
N GLN A 357 35.24 21.41 -17.35
CA GLN A 357 36.03 21.11 -16.16
C GLN A 357 36.57 22.40 -15.52
N LYS A 358 36.28 22.59 -14.23
CA LYS A 358 36.77 23.73 -13.45
C LYS A 358 37.23 23.28 -12.06
N GLY A 359 38.47 23.52 -11.70
CA GLY A 359 39.01 23.24 -10.36
C GLY A 359 38.82 21.77 -9.93
N GLY A 360 39.03 20.81 -10.84
CA GLY A 360 38.86 19.38 -10.56
C GLY A 360 37.41 18.89 -10.51
N LYS A 361 36.46 19.76 -10.78
CA LYS A 361 35.01 19.44 -10.86
C LYS A 361 34.51 19.53 -12.30
N MET A 362 33.55 18.69 -12.66
CA MET A 362 32.79 18.82 -13.91
C MET A 362 31.56 19.69 -13.63
N LEU A 363 31.48 20.82 -14.32
CA LEU A 363 30.28 21.68 -14.29
C LEU A 363 29.42 21.29 -15.46
N VAL A 364 28.15 20.91 -15.19
CA VAL A 364 27.17 20.71 -16.21
C VAL A 364 26.53 22.05 -16.52
N LEU A 365 26.79 22.56 -17.71
CA LEU A 365 26.33 23.87 -18.16
C LEU A 365 24.90 23.80 -18.67
N LYS A 366 24.61 22.83 -19.53
CA LYS A 366 23.29 22.68 -20.14
C LYS A 366 22.99 21.22 -20.48
N SER A 367 21.72 20.86 -20.44
CA SER A 367 21.22 19.59 -20.95
C SER A 367 20.11 19.84 -21.97
N PHE A 368 20.12 19.06 -23.04
CA PHE A 368 19.13 19.11 -24.11
C PHE A 368 18.47 17.75 -24.24
N TYR A 369 17.16 17.71 -24.52
CA TYR A 369 16.36 16.49 -24.65
C TYR A 369 15.26 16.67 -25.71
#